data_efa8cf5962dc1235f346aa68b2d34334
#
_entry.id   efa8cf5962dc1235f346aa68b2d34334
#
_cell.length_a   1.000
_cell.length_b   1.000
_cell.length_c   1.000
_cell.angle_alpha   90.00
_cell.angle_beta   90.00
_cell.angle_gamma   90.00
#
_symmetry.space_group_name_H-M   'P 1'
#
loop_
_entity.id
_entity.type
_entity.pdbx_description
1 polymer ?
#
loop_
_entity_poly.entity_id
_entity_poly.type
_entity_poly.pdbx_seq_one_letter_code
_entity_poly.pdbx_strand_id
1 'polypeptide(L)'
;DGGDEDDSTDPTNPIPGGNGRYLVLYCSRTGSTERMAQQIQQTLDCDILEVEPQTPYESDYNGMLNRAQEELAAIRQGNYPAIKTSVEDFGNYDIVFVGYPIWYGSMGTPMQTFLHNHASKLAGKRIALFASSGSSGISASVDEVRTLCSGATFTETLLLTSSTLSQMGNRIRTWLETLGASRENNHPSTSMHVKITVGNRTITATM
;
A
#
# COMPACT_ATOMS: atom_id res chain seq x y z
N ASP A 1 35.30 -10.84 20.81
CA ASP A 1 35.14 -10.47 19.39
C ASP A 1 33.68 -10.69 19.03
N GLY A 2 32.85 -9.70 19.37
CA GLY A 2 31.41 -9.70 19.17
C GLY A 2 31.11 -8.85 17.95
N GLY A 3 30.71 -9.50 16.83
CA GLY A 3 30.14 -8.82 15.71
C GLY A 3 28.74 -8.35 16.10
N ASP A 4 28.58 -7.06 16.27
CA ASP A 4 27.27 -6.41 16.24
C ASP A 4 26.74 -6.51 14.81
N GLU A 5 25.84 -7.45 14.57
CA GLU A 5 24.99 -7.40 13.40
C GLU A 5 24.05 -6.23 13.63
N ASP A 6 24.39 -5.11 13.04
CA ASP A 6 23.53 -3.94 12.90
C ASP A 6 22.33 -4.34 12.01
N ASP A 7 21.27 -4.82 12.66
CA ASP A 7 19.95 -4.99 12.04
C ASP A 7 19.28 -3.61 11.93
N SER A 8 19.95 -2.71 11.24
CA SER A 8 19.30 -1.49 10.78
C SER A 8 18.45 -1.86 9.57
N THR A 9 17.22 -2.28 9.83
CA THR A 9 16.19 -2.27 8.82
C THR A 9 16.03 -0.83 8.34
N ASP A 10 16.68 -0.52 7.23
CA ASP A 10 16.53 0.77 6.57
C ASP A 10 15.03 0.94 6.21
N PRO A 11 14.32 1.91 6.80
CA PRO A 11 12.90 2.11 6.54
C PRO A 11 12.61 2.53 5.09
N THR A 12 13.61 2.61 4.25
CA THR A 12 13.50 3.04 2.86
C THR A 12 13.29 1.90 1.88
N ASN A 13 13.38 0.64 2.32
CA ASN A 13 13.19 -0.52 1.43
C ASN A 13 12.10 -1.46 1.96
N PRO A 14 11.25 -2.00 1.07
CA PRO A 14 10.39 -3.12 1.44
C PRO A 14 11.26 -4.25 2.02
N ILE A 15 10.71 -4.98 2.99
CA ILE A 15 11.43 -6.03 3.73
C ILE A 15 12.23 -6.93 2.77
N PRO A 16 13.56 -7.09 2.99
CA PRO A 16 14.40 -7.92 2.11
C PRO A 16 13.85 -9.35 1.99
N GLY A 17 13.69 -9.83 0.77
CA GLY A 17 13.20 -11.17 0.48
C GLY A 17 11.78 -11.22 -0.08
N GLY A 18 11.10 -10.09 -0.16
CA GLY A 18 9.83 -9.99 -0.88
C GLY A 18 10.07 -10.11 -2.39
N ASN A 19 9.80 -11.27 -2.95
CA ASN A 19 9.82 -11.52 -4.39
C ASN A 19 8.42 -11.65 -4.97
N GLY A 20 7.42 -11.23 -4.18
CA GLY A 20 6.03 -11.22 -4.58
C GLY A 20 5.66 -10.04 -5.48
N ARG A 21 4.42 -10.05 -5.96
CA ARG A 21 3.89 -9.07 -6.91
C ARG A 21 3.11 -7.92 -6.25
N TYR A 22 2.92 -7.98 -4.94
CA TYR A 22 2.11 -7.01 -4.21
C TYR A 22 2.91 -6.32 -3.11
N LEU A 23 2.67 -5.03 -2.98
CA LEU A 23 3.18 -4.20 -1.89
C LEU A 23 2.01 -3.46 -1.26
N VAL A 24 1.95 -3.43 0.06
CA VAL A 24 1.01 -2.61 0.82
C VAL A 24 1.74 -1.42 1.41
N LEU A 25 1.35 -0.23 1.00
CA LEU A 25 1.78 1.04 1.58
C LEU A 25 0.62 1.63 2.39
N TYR A 26 0.89 2.14 3.56
CA TYR A 26 -0.15 2.79 4.36
C TYR A 26 0.41 3.90 5.24
N CYS A 27 -0.44 4.88 5.56
CA CYS A 27 -0.24 5.75 6.69
C CYS A 27 -1.45 5.67 7.61
N SER A 28 -1.24 5.80 8.90
CA SER A 28 -2.30 5.66 9.89
C SER A 28 -2.02 6.54 11.08
N ARG A 29 -3.05 7.07 11.70
CA ARG A 29 -2.95 7.79 12.96
C ARG A 29 -3.60 7.03 14.12
N THR A 30 -4.84 6.58 13.93
CA THR A 30 -5.64 5.95 14.98
C THR A 30 -5.64 4.43 14.93
N GLY A 31 -4.99 3.86 13.93
CA GLY A 31 -4.85 2.41 13.77
C GLY A 31 -5.87 1.74 12.86
N SER A 32 -6.92 2.40 12.41
CA SER A 32 -7.92 1.80 11.51
C SER A 32 -7.32 1.43 10.15
N THR A 33 -6.61 2.37 9.53
CA THR A 33 -5.93 2.11 8.25
C THR A 33 -4.83 1.06 8.41
N GLU A 34 -4.11 1.09 9.52
CA GLU A 34 -3.08 0.09 9.83
C GLU A 34 -3.67 -1.32 9.92
N ARG A 35 -4.80 -1.48 10.61
CA ARG A 35 -5.47 -2.79 10.70
C ARG A 35 -5.94 -3.28 9.34
N MET A 36 -6.44 -2.39 8.48
CA MET A 36 -6.79 -2.75 7.10
C MET A 36 -5.55 -3.21 6.33
N ALA A 37 -4.45 -2.47 6.42
CA ALA A 37 -3.20 -2.81 5.76
C ALA A 37 -2.65 -4.16 6.22
N GLN A 38 -2.66 -4.43 7.52
CA GLN A 38 -2.24 -5.70 8.10
C GLN A 38 -3.12 -6.86 7.64
N GLN A 39 -4.43 -6.66 7.56
CA GLN A 39 -5.36 -7.68 7.07
C GLN A 39 -5.09 -8.03 5.61
N ILE A 40 -4.85 -7.04 4.77
CA ILE A 40 -4.48 -7.24 3.36
C ILE A 40 -3.16 -7.99 3.26
N GLN A 41 -2.15 -7.55 4.00
CA GLN A 41 -0.83 -8.16 4.01
C GLN A 41 -0.90 -9.63 4.44
N GLN A 42 -1.64 -9.94 5.48
CA GLN A 42 -1.77 -11.32 5.97
C GLN A 42 -2.53 -12.20 4.98
N THR A 43 -3.57 -11.68 4.35
CA THR A 43 -4.36 -12.42 3.35
C THR A 43 -3.54 -12.75 2.11
N LEU A 44 -2.70 -11.83 1.67
CA LEU A 44 -1.90 -11.98 0.44
C LEU A 44 -0.49 -12.52 0.69
N ASP A 45 -0.04 -12.55 1.94
CA ASP A 45 1.35 -12.87 2.30
C ASP A 45 2.34 -12.02 1.50
N CYS A 46 2.16 -10.71 1.54
CA CYS A 46 2.90 -9.75 0.73
C CYS A 46 3.72 -8.79 1.58
N ASP A 47 4.51 -7.96 0.93
CA ASP A 47 5.29 -6.92 1.59
C ASP A 47 4.40 -5.78 2.09
N ILE A 48 4.79 -5.16 3.17
CA ILE A 48 4.09 -4.03 3.79
C ILE A 48 5.10 -2.98 4.27
N LEU A 49 4.76 -1.72 4.07
CA LEU A 49 5.59 -0.58 4.47
C LEU A 49 4.70 0.56 4.97
N GLU A 50 5.02 1.09 6.15
CA GLU A 50 4.38 2.28 6.69
C GLU A 50 5.01 3.54 6.11
N VAL A 51 4.18 4.48 5.67
CA VAL A 51 4.60 5.81 5.28
C VAL A 51 4.50 6.72 6.50
N GLU A 52 5.65 7.13 7.01
CA GLU A 52 5.75 7.89 8.25
C GLU A 52 6.09 9.36 7.99
N PRO A 53 5.41 10.30 8.69
CA PRO A 53 5.82 11.71 8.66
C PRO A 53 7.19 11.89 9.29
N GLN A 54 7.93 12.92 8.87
CA GLN A 54 9.23 13.26 9.46
C GLN A 54 9.13 13.55 10.96
N THR A 55 8.05 14.22 11.36
CA THR A 55 7.73 14.50 12.76
C THR A 55 6.42 13.80 13.10
N PRO A 56 6.37 12.96 14.14
CA PRO A 56 5.13 12.31 14.57
C PRO A 56 4.01 13.32 14.82
N TYR A 57 2.76 12.91 14.58
CA TYR A 57 1.61 13.75 14.87
C TYR A 57 1.41 13.89 16.38
N GLU A 58 0.80 15.00 16.76
CA GLU A 58 0.38 15.25 18.13
C GLU A 58 -0.57 14.15 18.61
N SER A 59 -0.47 13.77 19.88
CA SER A 59 -1.32 12.74 20.48
C SER A 59 -2.75 13.25 20.69
N ASP A 60 -2.94 14.56 20.89
CA ASP A 60 -4.26 15.16 21.03
C ASP A 60 -4.92 15.38 19.67
N TYR A 61 -6.24 15.17 19.64
CA TYR A 61 -7.03 15.25 18.42
C TYR A 61 -7.02 16.64 17.78
N ASN A 62 -7.16 17.68 18.59
CA ASN A 62 -7.19 19.06 18.10
C ASN A 62 -5.85 19.51 17.50
N GLY A 63 -4.74 19.15 18.14
CA GLY A 63 -3.40 19.43 17.62
C GLY A 63 -3.17 18.75 16.27
N MET A 64 -3.58 17.49 16.14
CA MET A 64 -3.50 16.77 14.88
C MET A 64 -4.36 17.41 13.79
N LEU A 65 -5.61 17.79 14.12
CA LEU A 65 -6.50 18.43 13.16
C LEU A 65 -5.95 19.77 12.67
N ASN A 66 -5.41 20.59 13.54
CA ASN A 66 -4.81 21.88 13.18
C ASN A 66 -3.60 21.67 12.26
N ARG A 67 -2.74 20.73 12.58
CA ARG A 67 -1.59 20.38 11.75
C ARG A 67 -2.02 19.84 10.38
N ALA A 68 -3.03 18.97 10.32
CA ALA A 68 -3.56 18.46 9.07
C ALA A 68 -4.11 19.58 8.17
N GLN A 69 -4.80 20.57 8.74
CA GLN A 69 -5.28 21.73 7.98
C GLN A 69 -4.13 22.57 7.43
N GLU A 70 -3.10 22.83 8.23
CA GLU A 70 -1.91 23.57 7.79
C GLU A 70 -1.17 22.83 6.67
N GLU A 71 -1.01 21.53 6.80
CA GLU A 71 -0.36 20.70 5.78
C GLU A 71 -1.16 20.63 4.48
N LEU A 72 -2.48 20.51 4.57
CA LEU A 72 -3.36 20.54 3.38
C LEU A 72 -3.29 21.89 2.67
N ALA A 73 -3.26 22.98 3.41
CA ALA A 73 -3.09 24.33 2.84
C ALA A 73 -1.72 24.48 2.17
N ALA A 74 -0.66 23.97 2.77
CA ALA A 74 0.68 23.98 2.21
C ALA A 74 0.77 23.16 0.91
N ILE A 75 0.15 21.99 0.87
CA ILE A 75 0.11 21.14 -0.34
C ILE A 75 -0.58 21.85 -1.50
N ARG A 76 -1.66 22.60 -1.26
CA ARG A 76 -2.32 23.41 -2.29
C ARG A 76 -1.39 24.44 -2.92
N GLN A 77 -0.35 24.86 -2.22
CA GLN A 77 0.69 25.78 -2.70
C GLN A 77 1.92 25.04 -3.27
N GLY A 78 1.86 23.73 -3.37
CA GLY A 78 2.97 22.91 -3.84
C GLY A 78 4.00 22.55 -2.77
N ASN A 79 3.74 22.86 -1.51
CA ASN A 79 4.63 22.58 -0.40
C ASN A 79 4.17 21.32 0.34
N TYR A 80 4.83 20.21 0.07
CA TYR A 80 4.51 18.91 0.67
C TYR A 80 5.27 18.73 1.99
N PRO A 81 4.59 18.30 3.08
CA PRO A 81 5.26 18.05 4.35
C PRO A 81 6.26 16.89 4.21
N ALA A 82 7.38 16.99 4.93
CA ALA A 82 8.43 15.99 4.86
C ALA A 82 8.00 14.64 5.49
N ILE A 83 8.45 13.56 4.87
CA ILE A 83 8.26 12.19 5.36
C ILE A 83 9.60 11.48 5.51
N LYS A 84 9.65 10.42 6.32
CA LYS A 84 10.83 9.57 6.51
C LYS A 84 10.96 8.50 5.43
N THR A 85 9.83 8.06 4.87
CA THR A 85 9.74 6.85 4.05
C THR A 85 9.99 7.16 2.59
N SER A 86 10.85 6.37 1.95
CA SER A 86 11.01 6.38 0.49
C SER A 86 11.23 4.96 -0.04
N VAL A 87 10.95 4.77 -1.31
CA VAL A 87 11.17 3.52 -2.05
C VAL A 87 11.96 3.86 -3.31
N GLU A 88 13.12 3.24 -3.50
CA GLU A 88 13.96 3.52 -4.66
C GLU A 88 13.40 2.94 -5.94
N ASP A 89 12.88 1.71 -5.87
CA ASP A 89 12.36 0.98 -7.01
C ASP A 89 11.18 0.10 -6.60
N PHE A 90 10.10 0.16 -7.36
CA PHE A 90 8.95 -0.72 -7.18
C PHE A 90 9.11 -2.08 -7.88
N GLY A 91 10.18 -2.27 -8.64
CA GLY A 91 10.60 -3.55 -9.19
C GLY A 91 9.48 -4.34 -9.85
N ASN A 92 9.25 -5.55 -9.34
CA ASN A 92 8.29 -6.50 -9.89
C ASN A 92 6.86 -6.37 -9.32
N TYR A 93 6.59 -5.36 -8.49
CA TYR A 93 5.24 -5.18 -7.98
C TYR A 93 4.28 -4.81 -9.11
N ASP A 94 3.23 -5.62 -9.27
CA ASP A 94 2.14 -5.37 -10.22
C ASP A 94 1.08 -4.46 -9.61
N ILE A 95 0.72 -4.73 -8.36
CA ILE A 95 -0.27 -3.97 -7.60
C ILE A 95 0.41 -3.37 -6.37
N VAL A 96 0.28 -2.06 -6.25
CA VAL A 96 0.65 -1.31 -5.06
C VAL A 96 -0.63 -0.87 -4.35
N PHE A 97 -0.89 -1.49 -3.21
CA PHE A 97 -2.00 -1.10 -2.34
C PHE A 97 -1.61 0.14 -1.57
N VAL A 98 -2.44 1.16 -1.60
CA VAL A 98 -2.18 2.44 -0.95
C VAL A 98 -3.30 2.76 0.02
N GLY A 99 -2.99 2.73 1.31
CA GLY A 99 -3.93 2.94 2.39
C GLY A 99 -3.74 4.25 3.13
N TYR A 100 -4.84 4.92 3.48
CA TYR A 100 -4.79 6.22 4.14
C TYR A 100 -6.07 6.54 4.92
N PRO A 101 -5.97 7.36 5.97
CA PRO A 101 -7.13 7.96 6.57
C PRO A 101 -7.60 9.16 5.74
N ILE A 102 -8.90 9.41 5.72
CA ILE A 102 -9.46 10.61 5.07
C ILE A 102 -9.55 11.71 6.11
N TRP A 103 -8.86 12.82 5.86
CA TRP A 103 -8.83 14.03 6.68
C TRP A 103 -9.43 15.20 5.89
N TYR A 104 -10.51 15.79 6.38
CA TYR A 104 -11.20 16.90 5.68
C TYR A 104 -11.53 16.56 4.22
N GLY A 105 -11.95 15.33 3.96
CA GLY A 105 -12.26 14.84 2.63
C GLY A 105 -11.05 14.49 1.76
N SER A 106 -9.84 14.79 2.21
CA SER A 106 -8.58 14.57 1.49
C SER A 106 -7.84 13.34 2.02
N MET A 107 -6.91 12.83 1.19
CA MET A 107 -5.98 11.79 1.61
C MET A 107 -5.08 12.29 2.74
N GLY A 108 -4.80 11.46 3.73
CA GLY A 108 -3.82 11.75 4.77
C GLY A 108 -2.51 12.28 4.17
N THR A 109 -2.04 13.40 4.70
CA THR A 109 -0.95 14.18 4.07
C THR A 109 0.37 13.45 3.93
N PRO A 110 0.80 12.53 4.84
CA PRO A 110 2.02 11.76 4.59
C PRO A 110 1.95 10.93 3.31
N MET A 111 0.80 10.36 3.00
CA MET A 111 0.62 9.59 1.77
C MET A 111 0.62 10.49 0.53
N GLN A 112 0.07 11.69 0.62
CA GLN A 112 0.14 12.65 -0.48
C GLN A 112 1.59 13.00 -0.81
N THR A 113 2.42 13.25 0.18
CA THR A 113 3.84 13.49 0.00
C THR A 113 4.55 12.30 -0.63
N PHE A 114 4.27 11.09 -0.14
CA PHE A 114 4.87 9.87 -0.69
C PHE A 114 4.54 9.71 -2.17
N LEU A 115 3.28 9.84 -2.53
CA LEU A 115 2.84 9.70 -3.93
C LEU A 115 3.38 10.81 -4.83
N HIS A 116 3.47 12.04 -4.32
CA HIS A 116 4.11 13.13 -5.04
C HIS A 116 5.58 12.82 -5.34
N ASN A 117 6.32 12.34 -4.35
CA ASN A 117 7.75 12.03 -4.49
C ASN A 117 8.02 10.81 -5.39
N HIS A 118 7.07 9.89 -5.50
CA HIS A 118 7.24 8.61 -6.20
C HIS A 118 6.40 8.49 -7.47
N ALA A 119 5.71 9.54 -7.90
CA ALA A 119 4.77 9.48 -9.01
C ALA A 119 5.37 8.88 -10.29
N SER A 120 6.58 9.27 -10.66
CA SER A 120 7.26 8.75 -11.85
C SER A 120 7.63 7.27 -11.72
N LYS A 121 7.96 6.81 -10.52
CA LYS A 121 8.30 5.40 -10.23
C LYS A 121 7.08 4.49 -10.23
N LEU A 122 5.88 5.06 -10.02
CA LEU A 122 4.61 4.35 -10.03
C LEU A 122 3.97 4.28 -11.42
N ALA A 123 4.57 4.93 -12.41
CA ALA A 123 4.09 4.85 -13.79
C ALA A 123 4.06 3.39 -14.28
N GLY A 124 2.94 3.00 -14.88
CA GLY A 124 2.70 1.64 -15.35
C GLY A 124 2.29 0.64 -14.26
N LYS A 125 2.27 1.03 -13.01
CA LYS A 125 1.79 0.19 -11.90
C LYS A 125 0.27 0.31 -11.75
N ARG A 126 -0.34 -0.74 -11.19
CA ARG A 126 -1.74 -0.70 -10.75
C ARG A 126 -1.79 -0.26 -9.30
N ILE A 127 -2.54 0.78 -9.01
CA ILE A 127 -2.72 1.29 -7.65
C ILE A 127 -4.11 0.89 -7.15
N ALA A 128 -4.14 0.21 -6.01
CA ALA A 128 -5.36 -0.20 -5.33
C ALA A 128 -5.52 0.63 -4.05
N LEU A 129 -6.43 1.59 -4.07
CA LEU A 129 -6.64 2.51 -2.96
C LEU A 129 -7.60 1.93 -1.93
N PHE A 130 -7.23 2.00 -0.66
CA PHE A 130 -8.12 1.71 0.45
C PHE A 130 -8.03 2.80 1.51
N ALA A 131 -9.16 3.13 2.10
CA ALA A 131 -9.23 4.23 3.05
C ALA A 131 -10.13 3.92 4.23
N SER A 132 -9.86 4.60 5.34
CA SER A 132 -10.74 4.64 6.49
C SER A 132 -11.19 6.08 6.77
N SER A 133 -12.43 6.24 7.18
CA SER A 133 -12.99 7.54 7.59
C SER A 133 -14.03 7.37 8.68
N GLY A 134 -14.41 8.48 9.35
CA GLY A 134 -15.58 8.49 10.22
C GLY A 134 -16.85 8.25 9.40
N SER A 135 -17.11 9.13 8.44
CA SER A 135 -18.28 9.09 7.56
C SER A 135 -18.03 9.68 6.17
N SER A 136 -16.86 10.27 5.92
CA SER A 136 -16.54 10.89 4.64
C SER A 136 -16.40 9.84 3.52
N GLY A 137 -16.78 10.23 2.29
CA GLY A 137 -16.58 9.44 1.10
C GLY A 137 -15.12 9.46 0.61
N ILE A 138 -14.81 8.61 -0.35
CA ILE A 138 -13.45 8.41 -0.88
C ILE A 138 -13.19 9.20 -2.17
N SER A 139 -14.22 9.67 -2.87
CA SER A 139 -14.12 10.18 -4.25
C SER A 139 -13.11 11.31 -4.42
N ALA A 140 -13.10 12.30 -3.53
CA ALA A 140 -12.19 13.44 -3.63
C ALA A 140 -10.72 13.00 -3.49
N SER A 141 -10.42 12.10 -2.58
CA SER A 141 -9.07 11.58 -2.40
C SER A 141 -8.61 10.72 -3.59
N VAL A 142 -9.51 9.97 -4.19
CA VAL A 142 -9.22 9.21 -5.43
C VAL A 142 -8.83 10.15 -6.56
N ASP A 143 -9.55 11.26 -6.75
CA ASP A 143 -9.23 12.25 -7.77
C ASP A 143 -7.86 12.91 -7.52
N GLU A 144 -7.52 13.18 -6.26
CA GLU A 144 -6.19 13.70 -5.87
C GLU A 144 -5.07 12.73 -6.32
N VAL A 145 -5.23 11.44 -6.05
CA VAL A 145 -4.23 10.42 -6.42
C VAL A 145 -4.09 10.27 -7.92
N ARG A 146 -5.21 10.27 -8.63
CA ARG A 146 -5.19 10.20 -10.10
C ARG A 146 -4.43 11.38 -10.72
N THR A 147 -4.54 12.54 -10.12
CA THR A 147 -3.78 13.72 -10.54
C THR A 147 -2.30 13.58 -10.23
N LEU A 148 -1.94 13.12 -9.02
CA LEU A 148 -0.55 12.92 -8.62
C LEU A 148 0.16 11.83 -9.43
N CYS A 149 -0.51 10.73 -9.68
CA CYS A 149 0.04 9.53 -10.30
C CYS A 149 -0.62 9.25 -11.65
N SER A 150 -0.64 10.22 -12.54
CA SER A 150 -1.34 10.14 -13.82
C SER A 150 -0.82 9.03 -14.75
N GLY A 151 0.40 8.57 -14.57
CA GLY A 151 1.00 7.45 -15.33
C GLY A 151 0.63 6.06 -14.83
N ALA A 152 -0.02 5.95 -13.67
CA ALA A 152 -0.48 4.69 -13.10
C ALA A 152 -1.89 4.35 -13.56
N THR A 153 -2.27 3.08 -13.39
CA THR A 153 -3.67 2.64 -13.53
C THR A 153 -4.27 2.40 -12.16
N PHE A 154 -5.61 2.49 -12.06
CA PHE A 154 -6.30 2.41 -10.77
C PHE A 154 -7.34 1.31 -10.80
N THR A 155 -7.38 0.53 -9.73
CA THR A 155 -8.39 -0.51 -9.51
C THR A 155 -9.64 0.07 -8.85
N GLU A 156 -10.64 -0.79 -8.61
CA GLU A 156 -11.72 -0.47 -7.69
C GLU A 156 -11.16 -0.17 -6.30
N THR A 157 -11.82 0.72 -5.56
CA THR A 157 -11.38 1.19 -4.25
C THR A 157 -12.16 0.54 -3.12
N LEU A 158 -11.58 0.55 -1.91
CA LEU A 158 -12.26 0.11 -0.70
C LEU A 158 -12.30 1.25 0.32
N LEU A 159 -13.50 1.56 0.81
CA LEU A 159 -13.69 2.49 1.93
C LEU A 159 -14.34 1.76 3.09
N LEU A 160 -13.75 1.88 4.28
CA LEU A 160 -14.39 1.52 5.53
C LEU A 160 -14.66 2.78 6.36
N THR A 161 -15.90 2.90 6.82
CA THR A 161 -16.32 3.97 7.72
C THR A 161 -16.50 3.41 9.13
N SER A 162 -16.78 4.28 10.11
CA SER A 162 -17.06 3.85 11.47
C SER A 162 -18.20 2.83 11.55
N SER A 163 -19.18 2.91 10.66
CA SER A 163 -20.31 1.98 10.61
C SER A 163 -19.97 0.63 9.96
N THR A 164 -18.89 0.52 9.21
CA THR A 164 -18.50 -0.69 8.46
C THR A 164 -17.22 -1.35 8.94
N LEU A 165 -16.52 -0.76 9.92
CA LEU A 165 -15.27 -1.33 10.45
C LEU A 165 -15.44 -2.74 11.01
N SER A 166 -16.60 -3.07 11.58
CA SER A 166 -16.91 -4.43 12.08
C SER A 166 -16.94 -5.49 10.98
N GLN A 167 -17.08 -5.08 9.73
CA GLN A 167 -17.12 -5.94 8.55
C GLN A 167 -15.79 -6.01 7.80
N MET A 168 -14.71 -5.54 8.41
CA MET A 168 -13.39 -5.37 7.77
C MET A 168 -12.93 -6.65 7.06
N GLY A 169 -12.94 -7.78 7.73
CA GLY A 169 -12.45 -9.05 7.17
C GLY A 169 -13.19 -9.46 5.90
N ASN A 170 -14.53 -9.43 5.93
CA ASN A 170 -15.36 -9.81 4.78
C ASN A 170 -15.23 -8.82 3.62
N ARG A 171 -15.20 -7.52 3.91
CA ARG A 171 -15.09 -6.48 2.87
C ARG A 171 -13.74 -6.48 2.20
N ILE A 172 -12.66 -6.68 2.95
CA ILE A 172 -11.32 -6.83 2.38
C ILE A 172 -11.25 -8.07 1.49
N ARG A 173 -11.74 -9.20 1.95
CA ARG A 173 -11.73 -10.44 1.17
C ARG A 173 -12.46 -10.29 -0.15
N THR A 174 -13.68 -9.75 -0.12
CA THR A 174 -14.48 -9.52 -1.32
C THR A 174 -13.78 -8.56 -2.28
N TRP A 175 -13.20 -7.49 -1.75
CA TRP A 175 -12.46 -6.52 -2.56
C TRP A 175 -11.24 -7.15 -3.24
N LEU A 176 -10.43 -7.92 -2.51
CA LEU A 176 -9.28 -8.62 -3.07
C LEU A 176 -9.67 -9.61 -4.17
N GLU A 177 -10.78 -10.34 -3.99
CA GLU A 177 -11.33 -11.22 -5.03
C GLU A 177 -11.70 -10.43 -6.29
N THR A 178 -12.34 -9.29 -6.15
CA THR A 178 -12.68 -8.39 -7.25
C THR A 178 -11.45 -7.94 -8.03
N LEU A 179 -10.35 -7.69 -7.33
CA LEU A 179 -9.07 -7.28 -7.95
C LEU A 179 -8.30 -8.45 -8.57
N GLY A 180 -8.71 -9.68 -8.33
CA GLY A 180 -7.93 -10.87 -8.71
C GLY A 180 -6.65 -11.04 -7.90
N ALA A 181 -6.59 -10.41 -6.72
CA ALA A 181 -5.45 -10.50 -5.83
C ALA A 181 -5.59 -11.68 -4.88
N SER A 182 -4.59 -12.54 -4.84
CA SER A 182 -4.55 -13.71 -3.98
C SER A 182 -3.12 -14.02 -3.56
N ARG A 183 -2.97 -14.78 -2.49
CA ARG A 183 -1.66 -15.29 -2.03
C ARG A 183 -0.95 -16.07 -3.14
N GLU A 184 -1.68 -16.88 -3.89
CA GLU A 184 -1.16 -17.66 -5.01
C GLU A 184 -0.66 -16.76 -6.16
N ASN A 185 -1.41 -15.71 -6.51
CA ASN A 185 -1.00 -14.75 -7.53
C ASN A 185 0.17 -13.87 -7.09
N ASN A 186 0.32 -13.64 -5.77
CA ASN A 186 1.48 -12.93 -5.22
C ASN A 186 2.77 -13.74 -5.37
N HIS A 187 2.67 -15.06 -5.20
CA HIS A 187 3.78 -16.00 -5.32
C HIS A 187 3.46 -17.07 -6.37
N PRO A 188 3.45 -16.72 -7.67
CA PRO A 188 3.14 -17.70 -8.70
C PRO A 188 4.20 -18.81 -8.66
N SER A 189 3.74 -20.05 -8.44
CA SER A 189 4.61 -21.21 -8.52
C SER A 189 5.10 -21.34 -9.95
N THR A 190 6.40 -21.30 -10.16
CA THR A 190 7.05 -21.71 -11.40
C THR A 190 6.99 -23.24 -11.44
N SER A 191 5.85 -23.82 -11.79
CA SER A 191 5.80 -25.24 -12.12
C SER A 191 6.46 -25.45 -13.48
N MET A 192 7.70 -25.94 -13.47
CA MET A 192 8.34 -26.41 -14.68
C MET A 192 7.72 -27.76 -15.05
N HIS A 193 6.97 -27.77 -16.15
CA HIS A 193 6.54 -29.02 -16.77
C HIS A 193 7.70 -29.55 -17.63
N VAL A 194 8.40 -30.54 -17.12
CA VAL A 194 9.43 -31.22 -17.91
C VAL A 194 8.81 -32.42 -18.60
N LYS A 195 8.69 -32.39 -19.91
CA LYS A 195 8.32 -33.54 -20.73
C LYS A 195 9.59 -34.34 -21.07
N ILE A 196 9.69 -35.55 -20.53
CA ILE A 196 10.73 -36.49 -20.89
C ILE A 196 10.10 -37.56 -21.77
N THR A 197 10.55 -37.65 -23.03
CA THR A 197 10.13 -38.69 -23.96
C THR A 197 11.24 -39.70 -24.11
N VAL A 198 10.98 -40.96 -23.75
CA VAL A 198 11.89 -42.09 -23.96
C VAL A 198 11.14 -43.10 -24.80
N GLY A 199 11.56 -43.24 -26.05
CA GLY A 199 10.85 -44.08 -27.01
C GLY A 199 9.42 -43.55 -27.28
N ASN A 200 8.42 -44.45 -27.21
CA ASN A 200 7.02 -44.08 -27.40
C ASN A 200 6.30 -43.69 -26.11
N ARG A 201 7.01 -43.46 -25.02
CA ARG A 201 6.43 -43.10 -23.72
C ARG A 201 6.82 -41.68 -23.35
N THR A 202 5.82 -40.85 -23.06
CA THR A 202 5.99 -39.49 -22.52
C THR A 202 5.60 -39.48 -21.04
N ILE A 203 6.52 -39.05 -20.19
CA ILE A 203 6.29 -38.83 -18.78
C ILE A 203 6.33 -37.33 -18.53
N THR A 204 5.28 -36.80 -17.94
CA THR A 204 5.22 -35.38 -17.50
C THR A 204 5.48 -35.35 -16.01
N ALA A 205 6.54 -34.69 -15.59
CA ALA A 205 6.81 -34.41 -14.18
C ALA A 205 6.62 -32.93 -13.91
N THR A 206 5.91 -32.61 -12.83
CA THR A 206 5.75 -31.26 -12.30
C THR A 206 6.70 -31.12 -11.12
N MET A 207 7.62 -30.18 -11.19
CA MET A 207 8.48 -29.79 -10.07
C MET A 207 8.14 -28.39 -9.61
#